data_2ad4f3bb6de950ca2ca66fe88400ce6e
#
_entry.id   2ad4f3bb6de950ca2ca66fe88400ce6e
#
_cell.length_a   1.000
_cell.length_b   1.000
_cell.length_c   1.000
_cell.angle_alpha   90.00
_cell.angle_beta   90.00
_cell.angle_gamma   90.00
#
_symmetry.space_group_name_H-M   'P 1'
#
loop_
_entity.id
_entity.type
_entity.pdbx_description
1 polymer ?
#
loop_
_entity_poly.entity_id
_entity_poly.type
_entity_poly.pdbx_seq_one_letter_code
_entity_poly.pdbx_strand_id
1 'polypeptide(L)'
;MDENVIVTTFNEDSTAYEALGRLRELAAQGQIDLHDGAVVQRGQDGTLHLRDEAGNEDEGLATLTGGTIGLLIGILAGPLGVLLGGAIGLLAGGIIDADDDEETDSVLEHISRSIANGETAVLADVGESAPTPVDGAVAALDGRVTRYARKDVEAEIAGAEEAAHKARVKARKELRHQRHEATVEKVQAKLHELRERLRHLVHH
;
A
#
# COMPACT_ATOMS: atom_id res chain seq x y z
N MET A 1 5.20 7.86 26.36
CA MET A 1 5.80 7.00 25.34
C MET A 1 5.54 7.63 23.99
N ASP A 2 6.53 7.68 23.14
CA ASP A 2 6.36 8.19 21.79
C ASP A 2 5.90 7.02 20.90
N GLU A 3 4.78 7.21 20.21
CA GLU A 3 4.20 6.22 19.30
C GLU A 3 4.73 6.45 17.90
N ASN A 4 5.47 5.49 17.37
CA ASN A 4 6.16 5.59 16.09
C ASN A 4 5.93 4.38 15.21
N VAL A 5 5.82 4.63 13.91
CA VAL A 5 6.07 3.61 12.90
C VAL A 5 7.56 3.64 12.58
N ILE A 6 8.25 2.53 12.80
CA ILE A 6 9.66 2.39 12.45
C ILE A 6 9.82 1.59 11.16
N VAL A 7 10.79 2.01 10.36
CA VAL A 7 11.25 1.31 9.16
C VAL A 7 12.71 0.99 9.33
N THR A 8 13.06 -0.29 9.23
CA THR A 8 14.45 -0.74 9.23
C THR A 8 14.75 -1.53 7.98
N THR A 9 15.83 -1.23 7.29
CA THR A 9 16.19 -1.89 6.03
C THR A 9 17.45 -2.74 6.20
N PHE A 10 17.48 -3.89 5.50
CA PHE A 10 18.57 -4.87 5.55
C PHE A 10 18.84 -5.41 4.15
N ASN A 11 20.10 -5.79 3.90
CA ASN A 11 20.52 -6.39 2.64
C ASN A 11 20.13 -7.86 2.52
N GLU A 12 19.93 -8.55 3.66
CA GLU A 12 19.62 -9.98 3.73
C GLU A 12 18.28 -10.22 4.43
N ASP A 13 17.45 -11.09 3.88
CA ASP A 13 16.15 -11.44 4.43
C ASP A 13 16.24 -11.99 5.87
N SER A 14 17.24 -12.88 6.12
CA SER A 14 17.48 -13.49 7.43
C SER A 14 17.70 -12.45 8.53
N THR A 15 18.38 -11.36 8.22
CA THR A 15 18.68 -10.26 9.15
C THR A 15 17.41 -9.48 9.53
N ALA A 16 16.48 -9.31 8.58
CA ALA A 16 15.21 -8.67 8.84
C ALA A 16 14.34 -9.50 9.82
N TYR A 17 14.30 -10.83 9.65
CA TYR A 17 13.60 -11.71 10.58
C TYR A 17 14.23 -11.70 11.96
N GLU A 18 15.57 -11.71 12.05
CA GLU A 18 16.25 -11.60 13.33
C GLU A 18 15.95 -10.25 14.02
N ALA A 19 15.90 -9.15 13.25
CA ALA A 19 15.55 -7.83 13.76
C ALA A 19 14.13 -7.81 14.35
N LEU A 20 13.15 -8.36 13.65
CA LEU A 20 11.78 -8.48 14.16
C LEU A 20 11.72 -9.36 15.41
N GLY A 21 12.47 -10.46 15.44
CA GLY A 21 12.62 -11.31 16.65
C GLY A 21 13.16 -10.51 17.84
N ARG A 22 14.19 -9.70 17.63
CA ARG A 22 14.76 -8.84 18.69
C ARG A 22 13.78 -7.76 19.18
N LEU A 23 12.98 -7.17 18.30
CA LEU A 23 11.92 -6.24 18.71
C LEU A 23 10.88 -6.93 19.59
N ARG A 24 10.50 -8.16 19.25
CA ARG A 24 9.59 -8.98 20.10
C ARG A 24 10.21 -9.28 21.48
N GLU A 25 11.52 -9.55 21.54
CA GLU A 25 12.24 -9.76 22.80
C GLU A 25 12.28 -8.50 23.65
N LEU A 26 12.53 -7.32 23.06
CA LEU A 26 12.48 -6.02 23.76
C LEU A 26 11.08 -5.75 24.32
N ALA A 27 10.04 -6.07 23.58
CA ALA A 27 8.66 -5.96 24.03
C ALA A 27 8.36 -6.92 25.20
N ALA A 28 8.80 -8.17 25.10
CA ALA A 28 8.66 -9.15 26.19
C ALA A 28 9.38 -8.74 27.48
N GLN A 29 10.47 -7.96 27.34
CA GLN A 29 11.22 -7.37 28.45
C GLN A 29 10.61 -6.05 28.97
N GLY A 30 9.55 -5.55 28.34
CA GLY A 30 8.89 -4.29 28.71
C GLY A 30 9.72 -3.05 28.40
N GLN A 31 10.70 -3.13 27.49
CA GLN A 31 11.54 -2.01 27.08
C GLN A 31 10.86 -1.15 26.01
N ILE A 32 9.96 -1.74 25.25
CA ILE A 32 9.12 -1.10 24.24
C ILE A 32 7.72 -1.71 24.29
N ASP A 33 6.72 -1.04 23.71
CA ASP A 33 5.42 -1.62 23.36
C ASP A 33 5.41 -1.91 21.85
N LEU A 34 5.43 -3.17 21.46
CA LEU A 34 5.31 -3.59 20.07
C LEU A 34 3.84 -3.89 19.77
N HIS A 35 3.18 -2.99 19.04
CA HIS A 35 1.75 -3.12 18.70
C HIS A 35 1.56 -4.03 17.49
N ASP A 36 2.39 -3.87 16.47
CA ASP A 36 2.35 -4.63 15.23
C ASP A 36 3.73 -4.61 14.56
N GLY A 37 4.01 -5.60 13.69
CA GLY A 37 5.27 -5.64 12.96
C GLY A 37 5.30 -6.72 11.91
N ALA A 38 5.93 -6.41 10.78
CA ALA A 38 6.03 -7.29 9.63
C ALA A 38 7.37 -7.16 8.90
N VAL A 39 7.81 -8.25 8.30
CA VAL A 39 8.91 -8.27 7.33
C VAL A 39 8.32 -8.09 5.94
N VAL A 40 8.83 -7.15 5.19
CA VAL A 40 8.42 -6.86 3.82
C VAL A 40 9.64 -6.83 2.89
N GLN A 41 9.46 -7.19 1.64
CA GLN A 41 10.49 -7.08 0.62
C GLN A 41 9.96 -6.33 -0.59
N ARG A 42 10.75 -5.40 -1.13
CA ARG A 42 10.42 -4.76 -2.39
C ARG A 42 10.94 -5.59 -3.55
N GLY A 43 10.04 -6.06 -4.41
CA GLY A 43 10.39 -6.75 -5.65
C GLY A 43 11.14 -5.85 -6.63
N GLN A 44 11.75 -6.46 -7.65
CA GLN A 44 12.42 -5.71 -8.73
C GLN A 44 11.42 -4.90 -9.57
N ASP A 45 10.15 -5.25 -9.55
CA ASP A 45 9.04 -4.54 -10.18
C ASP A 45 8.53 -3.35 -9.36
N GLY A 46 9.12 -3.10 -8.19
CA GLY A 46 8.74 -2.03 -7.26
C GLY A 46 7.55 -2.37 -6.36
N THR A 47 6.96 -3.56 -6.49
CA THR A 47 5.88 -4.00 -5.59
C THR A 47 6.42 -4.42 -4.24
N LEU A 48 5.68 -4.11 -3.17
CA LEU A 48 6.02 -4.53 -1.83
C LEU A 48 5.34 -5.87 -1.53
N HIS A 49 6.12 -6.85 -1.13
CA HIS A 49 5.64 -8.18 -0.76
C HIS A 49 5.79 -8.40 0.73
N LEU A 50 4.74 -8.89 1.37
CA LEU A 50 4.85 -9.40 2.72
C LEU A 50 5.66 -10.70 2.71
N ARG A 51 6.60 -10.82 3.65
CA ARG A 51 7.37 -12.03 3.89
C ARG A 51 6.94 -12.64 5.21
N ASP A 52 6.66 -13.93 5.19
CA ASP A 52 6.32 -14.68 6.40
C ASP A 52 7.53 -15.48 6.91
N GLU A 53 7.70 -15.52 8.23
CA GLU A 53 8.77 -16.26 8.93
C GLU A 53 8.72 -17.78 8.71
N ALA A 54 7.56 -18.31 8.37
CA ALA A 54 7.32 -19.78 8.35
C ALA A 54 7.24 -20.39 6.95
N GLY A 55 7.31 -19.60 5.88
CA GLY A 55 7.10 -20.11 4.51
C GLY A 55 5.67 -20.61 4.25
N ASN A 56 4.74 -20.35 5.17
CA ASN A 56 3.33 -20.62 5.02
C ASN A 56 2.61 -19.33 4.62
N GLU A 57 2.19 -19.25 3.37
CA GLU A 57 1.50 -18.07 2.82
C GLU A 57 0.18 -17.72 3.56
N ASP A 58 -0.34 -18.62 4.38
CA ASP A 58 -1.64 -18.48 5.03
C ASP A 58 -1.59 -17.95 6.48
N GLU A 59 -0.48 -18.08 7.21
CA GLU A 59 -0.39 -17.66 8.62
C GLU A 59 0.08 -16.21 8.81
N GLY A 60 0.87 -15.67 7.89
CA GLY A 60 1.35 -14.27 7.94
C GLY A 60 0.23 -13.24 7.76
N LEU A 61 -0.77 -13.56 6.95
CA LEU A 61 -1.94 -12.69 6.75
C LEU A 61 -2.81 -12.55 8.02
N ALA A 62 -2.82 -13.57 8.88
CA ALA A 62 -3.63 -13.57 10.09
C ALA A 62 -3.09 -12.62 11.18
N THR A 63 -1.79 -12.32 11.16
CA THR A 63 -1.16 -11.39 12.13
C THR A 63 -1.34 -9.92 11.71
N LEU A 64 -1.63 -9.67 10.44
CA LEU A 64 -1.81 -8.32 9.87
C LEU A 64 -3.27 -7.86 9.82
N THR A 65 -4.18 -8.56 10.49
CA THR A 65 -5.60 -8.21 10.46
C THR A 65 -5.89 -6.95 11.29
N GLY A 66 -5.63 -5.79 10.73
CA GLY A 66 -6.25 -4.54 11.13
C GLY A 66 -5.39 -3.56 11.94
N GLY A 67 -4.08 -3.78 12.09
CA GLY A 67 -3.17 -2.80 12.68
C GLY A 67 -2.69 -1.72 11.70
N THR A 68 -2.03 -0.70 12.21
CA THR A 68 -1.42 0.39 11.41
C THR A 68 -0.49 -0.17 10.33
N ILE A 69 0.31 -1.19 10.65
CA ILE A 69 1.26 -1.82 9.71
C ILE A 69 0.54 -2.58 8.60
N GLY A 70 -0.55 -3.31 8.92
CA GLY A 70 -1.34 -4.01 7.90
C GLY A 70 -1.97 -3.06 6.89
N LEU A 71 -2.53 -1.93 7.34
CA LEU A 71 -3.08 -0.89 6.47
C LEU A 71 -1.99 -0.23 5.63
N LEU A 72 -0.84 0.10 6.24
CA LEU A 72 0.31 0.66 5.57
C LEU A 72 0.79 -0.25 4.43
N ILE A 73 1.00 -1.54 4.71
CA ILE A 73 1.40 -2.53 3.70
C ILE A 73 0.33 -2.64 2.61
N GLY A 74 -0.94 -2.66 2.96
CA GLY A 74 -2.04 -2.71 1.99
C GLY A 74 -2.04 -1.54 1.00
N ILE A 75 -1.68 -0.34 1.45
CA ILE A 75 -1.52 0.84 0.59
C ILE A 75 -0.25 0.73 -0.25
N LEU A 76 0.89 0.42 0.39
CA LEU A 76 2.19 0.38 -0.27
C LEU A 76 2.35 -0.80 -1.25
N ALA A 77 1.72 -1.95 -0.99
CA ALA A 77 1.69 -3.10 -1.90
C ALA A 77 0.63 -2.95 -3.01
N GLY A 78 -0.32 -2.03 -2.84
CA GLY A 78 -1.37 -1.75 -3.82
C GLY A 78 -0.90 -0.90 -5.00
N PRO A 79 -1.82 -0.57 -5.94
CA PRO A 79 -1.50 0.29 -7.10
C PRO A 79 -0.94 1.65 -6.70
N LEU A 80 -1.33 2.18 -5.54
CA LEU A 80 -0.79 3.43 -4.99
C LEU A 80 0.69 3.30 -4.60
N GLY A 81 1.09 2.17 -4.02
CA GLY A 81 2.48 1.94 -3.62
C GLY A 81 3.44 1.86 -4.82
N VAL A 82 3.00 1.28 -5.93
CA VAL A 82 3.77 1.28 -7.18
C VAL A 82 3.94 2.72 -7.71
N LEU A 83 2.94 3.57 -7.54
CA LEU A 83 3.01 4.99 -7.93
C LEU A 83 3.94 5.79 -7.02
N LEU A 84 3.92 5.52 -5.72
CA LEU A 84 4.75 6.21 -4.73
C LEU A 84 6.22 5.77 -4.76
N GLY A 85 6.49 4.49 -5.04
CA GLY A 85 7.84 3.90 -4.98
C GLY A 85 8.51 3.56 -6.32
N GLY A 86 7.77 3.60 -7.42
CA GLY A 86 8.26 3.24 -8.75
C GLY A 86 8.73 4.44 -9.58
N ALA A 87 9.65 4.20 -10.52
CA ALA A 87 10.12 5.18 -11.50
C ALA A 87 9.01 5.68 -12.48
N ILE A 88 7.75 5.33 -12.23
CA ILE A 88 6.59 5.66 -13.06
C ILE A 88 5.69 6.69 -12.34
N GLY A 89 6.30 7.69 -11.72
CA GLY A 89 5.56 8.85 -11.17
C GLY A 89 4.88 9.73 -12.24
N LEU A 90 4.82 9.28 -13.50
CA LEU A 90 4.32 10.08 -14.62
C LEU A 90 2.89 9.76 -15.09
N LEU A 91 2.24 8.72 -14.57
CA LEU A 91 0.91 8.35 -15.04
C LEU A 91 -0.23 8.62 -14.05
N ALA A 92 0.09 9.02 -12.82
CA ALA A 92 -0.92 9.40 -11.82
C ALA A 92 -1.34 10.88 -11.88
N GLY A 93 -0.76 11.67 -12.78
CA GLY A 93 -1.03 13.11 -12.95
C GLY A 93 -2.47 13.48 -13.38
N GLY A 94 -3.42 12.59 -13.24
CA GLY A 94 -4.82 12.86 -13.57
C GLY A 94 -5.83 12.65 -12.44
N ILE A 95 -5.39 12.26 -11.24
CA ILE A 95 -6.32 11.94 -10.15
C ILE A 95 -6.09 12.83 -8.90
N ILE A 96 -4.93 13.44 -8.78
CA ILE A 96 -4.66 14.44 -7.75
C ILE A 96 -4.89 15.79 -8.42
N ASP A 97 -5.91 16.53 -7.99
CA ASP A 97 -6.08 17.93 -8.39
C ASP A 97 -4.79 18.68 -7.99
N ALA A 98 -4.04 19.14 -9.00
CA ALA A 98 -2.75 19.79 -8.86
C ALA A 98 -2.91 21.28 -8.44
N ASP A 99 -3.79 21.56 -7.49
CA ASP A 99 -4.03 22.92 -7.00
C ASP A 99 -3.44 23.19 -5.60
N ASP A 100 -2.73 22.23 -4.99
CA ASP A 100 -1.97 22.51 -3.77
C ASP A 100 -0.46 22.53 -4.10
N ASP A 101 0.05 23.73 -4.36
CA ASP A 101 1.47 24.10 -4.51
C ASP A 101 2.27 24.01 -3.17
N GLU A 102 1.83 23.22 -2.21
CA GLU A 102 2.63 22.85 -1.06
C GLU A 102 3.18 21.43 -1.33
N GLU A 103 4.50 21.34 -1.57
CA GLU A 103 5.28 20.11 -1.45
C GLU A 103 5.12 19.58 -0.01
N THR A 104 3.95 19.00 0.28
CA THR A 104 3.74 18.29 1.53
C THR A 104 4.49 16.97 1.39
N ASP A 105 5.68 16.90 1.99
CA ASP A 105 6.50 15.69 2.05
C ASP A 105 5.67 14.54 2.63
N SER A 106 5.12 13.70 1.76
CA SER A 106 4.27 12.57 2.15
C SER A 106 5.08 11.54 2.93
N VAL A 107 4.65 11.25 4.15
CA VAL A 107 5.26 10.22 5.00
C VAL A 107 5.19 8.86 4.32
N LEU A 108 4.08 8.52 3.64
CA LEU A 108 3.94 7.27 2.88
C LEU A 108 4.94 7.19 1.72
N GLU A 109 5.19 8.32 1.06
CA GLU A 109 6.20 8.38 -0.01
C GLU A 109 7.61 8.18 0.54
N HIS A 110 7.94 8.81 1.67
CA HIS A 110 9.23 8.61 2.34
C HIS A 110 9.42 7.16 2.78
N ILE A 111 8.42 6.55 3.41
CA ILE A 111 8.46 5.12 3.78
C ILE A 111 8.66 4.26 2.53
N SER A 112 7.90 4.53 1.48
CA SER A 112 8.02 3.78 0.23
C SER A 112 9.41 3.89 -0.38
N ARG A 113 9.97 5.10 -0.45
CA ARG A 113 11.32 5.34 -1.01
C ARG A 113 12.45 4.82 -0.14
N SER A 114 12.25 4.66 1.17
CA SER A 114 13.27 4.15 2.09
C SER A 114 13.61 2.68 1.89
N ILE A 115 12.75 1.93 1.16
CA ILE A 115 12.96 0.51 0.85
C ILE A 115 13.30 0.40 -0.64
N ALA A 116 14.56 0.16 -0.98
CA ALA A 116 14.99 0.04 -2.38
C ALA A 116 14.54 -1.29 -3.01
N ASN A 117 14.55 -1.35 -4.35
CA ASN A 117 14.20 -2.58 -5.08
C ASN A 117 15.17 -3.71 -4.72
N GLY A 118 14.62 -4.84 -4.29
CA GLY A 118 15.38 -6.00 -3.83
C GLY A 118 15.69 -5.98 -2.33
N GLU A 119 15.49 -4.88 -1.63
CA GLU A 119 15.72 -4.79 -0.19
C GLU A 119 14.57 -5.38 0.62
N THR A 120 14.94 -5.90 1.80
CA THR A 120 14.03 -6.38 2.83
C THR A 120 14.01 -5.40 3.99
N ALA A 121 12.84 -5.13 4.53
CA ALA A 121 12.64 -4.20 5.64
C ALA A 121 11.75 -4.82 6.71
N VAL A 122 11.94 -4.35 7.95
CA VAL A 122 10.95 -4.50 9.03
C VAL A 122 10.17 -3.20 9.12
N LEU A 123 8.86 -3.30 9.04
CA LEU A 123 7.93 -2.25 9.42
C LEU A 123 7.34 -2.63 10.78
N ALA A 124 7.40 -1.74 11.76
CA ALA A 124 6.81 -2.02 13.06
C ALA A 124 6.19 -0.77 13.68
N ASP A 125 5.08 -0.96 14.38
CA ASP A 125 4.39 0.05 15.17
C ASP A 125 4.80 -0.13 16.63
N VAL A 126 5.52 0.85 17.18
CA VAL A 126 6.15 0.76 18.48
C VAL A 126 5.88 1.98 19.35
N GLY A 127 5.60 1.72 20.63
CA GLY A 127 5.67 2.71 21.70
C GLY A 127 7.03 2.61 22.38
N GLU A 128 7.78 3.71 22.44
CA GLU A 128 9.11 3.74 23.06
C GLU A 128 9.25 4.94 23.99
N SER A 129 9.85 4.72 25.18
CA SER A 129 10.17 5.80 26.11
C SER A 129 11.53 6.43 25.81
N ALA A 130 12.39 5.71 25.10
CA ALA A 130 13.69 6.13 24.60
C ALA A 130 14.05 5.33 23.35
N PRO A 131 14.73 5.92 22.36
CA PRO A 131 15.11 5.22 21.11
C PRO A 131 16.21 4.17 21.30
N THR A 132 17.00 4.26 22.37
CA THR A 132 18.21 3.45 22.58
C THR A 132 18.01 1.94 22.49
N PRO A 133 16.96 1.32 23.07
CA PRO A 133 16.77 -0.13 22.96
C PRO A 133 16.61 -0.61 21.53
N VAL A 134 15.75 0.07 20.75
CA VAL A 134 15.50 -0.26 19.35
C VAL A 134 16.75 0.01 18.50
N ASP A 135 17.39 1.18 18.66
CA ASP A 135 18.59 1.53 17.91
C ASP A 135 19.73 0.54 18.17
N GLY A 136 19.92 0.14 19.43
CA GLY A 136 20.95 -0.83 19.80
C GLY A 136 20.69 -2.21 19.19
N ALA A 137 19.45 -2.67 19.21
CA ALA A 137 19.07 -3.96 18.64
C ALA A 137 19.27 -4.00 17.11
N VAL A 138 18.88 -2.93 16.42
CA VAL A 138 18.99 -2.84 14.96
C VAL A 138 20.45 -2.56 14.51
N ALA A 139 21.18 -1.70 15.22
CA ALA A 139 22.58 -1.42 14.92
C ALA A 139 23.48 -2.66 15.09
N ALA A 140 23.16 -3.57 16.01
CA ALA A 140 23.85 -4.85 16.16
C ALA A 140 23.70 -5.78 14.93
N LEU A 141 22.77 -5.47 14.04
CA LEU A 141 22.50 -6.17 12.77
C LEU A 141 22.88 -5.33 11.55
N ASP A 142 23.70 -4.30 11.72
CA ASP A 142 24.10 -3.34 10.67
C ASP A 142 22.90 -2.67 9.97
N GLY A 143 21.74 -2.63 10.64
CA GLY A 143 20.51 -2.00 10.17
C GLY A 143 20.46 -0.51 10.52
N ARG A 144 19.54 0.19 9.84
CA ARG A 144 19.24 1.60 10.10
C ARG A 144 17.77 1.74 10.47
N VAL A 145 17.49 2.53 11.50
CA VAL A 145 16.12 2.84 11.96
C VAL A 145 15.71 4.22 11.45
N THR A 146 14.58 4.29 10.79
CA THR A 146 13.88 5.55 10.51
C THR A 146 12.56 5.53 11.26
N ARG A 147 12.22 6.64 11.90
CA ARG A 147 11.00 6.79 12.70
C ARG A 147 10.07 7.79 12.06
N TYR A 148 8.79 7.45 12.04
CA TYR A 148 7.70 8.32 11.62
C TYR A 148 6.67 8.37 12.74
N ALA A 149 6.19 9.56 13.10
CA ALA A 149 5.16 9.66 14.12
C ALA A 149 3.92 8.89 13.66
N ARG A 150 3.43 7.96 14.48
CA ARG A 150 2.27 7.10 14.16
C ARG A 150 1.06 7.88 13.68
N LYS A 151 0.75 9.01 14.35
CA LYS A 151 -0.37 9.89 14.01
C LYS A 151 -0.30 10.43 12.58
N ASP A 152 0.90 10.71 12.08
CA ASP A 152 1.10 11.27 10.74
C ASP A 152 0.93 10.16 9.68
N VAL A 153 1.43 8.96 9.97
CA VAL A 153 1.22 7.77 9.14
C VAL A 153 -0.27 7.41 9.07
N GLU A 154 -0.97 7.37 10.21
CA GLU A 154 -2.41 7.06 10.25
C GLU A 154 -3.26 8.11 9.52
N ALA A 155 -2.90 9.39 9.62
CA ALA A 155 -3.59 10.46 8.89
C ALA A 155 -3.46 10.30 7.38
N GLU A 156 -2.27 10.00 6.88
CA GLU A 156 -2.06 9.77 5.44
C GLU A 156 -2.69 8.47 4.95
N ILE A 157 -2.68 7.40 5.75
CA ILE A 157 -3.40 6.15 5.47
C ILE A 157 -4.89 6.46 5.27
N ALA A 158 -5.51 7.18 6.19
CA ALA A 158 -6.93 7.54 6.10
C ALA A 158 -7.23 8.38 4.85
N GLY A 159 -6.37 9.34 4.51
CA GLY A 159 -6.48 10.12 3.29
C GLY A 159 -6.38 9.27 2.01
N ALA A 160 -5.41 8.35 1.97
CA ALA A 160 -5.22 7.44 0.84
C ALA A 160 -6.40 6.47 0.66
N GLU A 161 -6.96 5.94 1.74
CA GLU A 161 -8.16 5.09 1.69
C GLU A 161 -9.38 5.85 1.18
N GLU A 162 -9.59 7.09 1.63
CA GLU A 162 -10.69 7.94 1.16
C GLU A 162 -10.55 8.24 -0.35
N ALA A 163 -9.35 8.60 -0.80
CA ALA A 163 -9.06 8.85 -2.21
C ALA A 163 -9.30 7.59 -3.07
N ALA A 164 -8.81 6.43 -2.61
CA ALA A 164 -9.05 5.15 -3.27
C ALA A 164 -10.54 4.79 -3.33
N HIS A 165 -11.29 5.04 -2.27
CA HIS A 165 -12.73 4.82 -2.25
C HIS A 165 -13.45 5.72 -3.28
N LYS A 166 -13.16 7.02 -3.29
CA LYS A 166 -13.73 7.98 -4.26
C LYS A 166 -13.42 7.56 -5.70
N ALA A 167 -12.17 7.17 -5.99
CA ALA A 167 -11.76 6.69 -7.30
C ALA A 167 -12.53 5.43 -7.74
N ARG A 168 -12.70 4.45 -6.84
CA ARG A 168 -13.48 3.22 -7.11
C ARG A 168 -14.96 3.53 -7.40
N VAL A 169 -15.58 4.44 -6.66
CA VAL A 169 -16.97 4.86 -6.88
C VAL A 169 -17.11 5.54 -8.24
N LYS A 170 -16.19 6.45 -8.59
CA LYS A 170 -16.17 7.14 -9.89
C LYS A 170 -16.00 6.13 -11.05
N ALA A 171 -15.03 5.23 -10.95
CA ALA A 171 -14.81 4.19 -11.97
C ALA A 171 -16.03 3.26 -12.17
N ARG A 172 -16.69 2.86 -11.08
CA ARG A 172 -17.93 2.06 -11.17
C ARG A 172 -19.06 2.81 -11.86
N LYS A 173 -19.21 4.11 -11.62
CA LYS A 173 -20.22 4.96 -12.27
C LYS A 173 -19.93 5.06 -13.76
N GLU A 174 -18.69 5.31 -14.14
CA GLU A 174 -18.22 5.40 -15.52
C GLU A 174 -18.48 4.10 -16.30
N LEU A 175 -18.08 2.95 -15.73
CA LEU A 175 -18.32 1.63 -16.33
C LEU A 175 -19.80 1.32 -16.51
N ARG A 176 -20.68 1.77 -15.60
CA ARG A 176 -22.14 1.62 -15.77
C ARG A 176 -22.64 2.48 -16.92
N HIS A 177 -22.14 3.69 -17.08
CA HIS A 177 -22.51 4.60 -18.17
C HIS A 177 -22.13 4.00 -19.52
N GLN A 178 -20.88 3.57 -19.69
CA GLN A 178 -20.38 2.93 -20.90
C GLN A 178 -21.15 1.66 -21.26
N ARG A 179 -21.50 0.82 -20.28
CA ARG A 179 -22.33 -0.37 -20.51
C ARG A 179 -23.74 -0.02 -20.97
N HIS A 180 -24.32 1.05 -20.43
CA HIS A 180 -25.64 1.51 -20.82
C HIS A 180 -25.63 2.04 -22.27
N GLU A 181 -24.67 2.88 -22.62
CA GLU A 181 -24.49 3.41 -23.99
C GLU A 181 -24.28 2.29 -25.00
N ALA A 182 -23.37 1.35 -24.73
CA ALA A 182 -23.14 0.20 -25.59
C ALA A 182 -24.39 -0.69 -25.78
N THR A 183 -25.25 -0.78 -24.76
CA THR A 183 -26.49 -1.53 -24.85
C THR A 183 -27.52 -0.79 -25.71
N VAL A 184 -27.65 0.53 -25.54
CA VAL A 184 -28.55 1.39 -26.33
C VAL A 184 -28.14 1.35 -27.78
N GLU A 185 -26.86 1.46 -28.11
CA GLU A 185 -26.32 1.40 -29.46
C GLU A 185 -26.63 0.05 -30.14
N LYS A 186 -26.41 -1.07 -29.46
CA LYS A 186 -26.76 -2.42 -29.92
C LYS A 186 -28.27 -2.58 -30.21
N VAL A 187 -29.11 -2.04 -29.33
CA VAL A 187 -30.56 -2.08 -29.50
C VAL A 187 -30.97 -1.25 -30.71
N GLN A 188 -30.43 -0.05 -30.90
CA GLN A 188 -30.71 0.81 -32.05
C GLN A 188 -30.27 0.17 -33.36
N ALA A 189 -29.06 -0.42 -33.41
CA ALA A 189 -28.57 -1.14 -34.57
C ALA A 189 -29.49 -2.30 -34.95
N LYS A 190 -29.95 -3.07 -33.97
CA LYS A 190 -30.86 -4.20 -34.20
C LYS A 190 -32.25 -3.76 -34.65
N LEU A 191 -32.77 -2.64 -34.13
CA LEU A 191 -34.02 -2.05 -34.60
C LEU A 191 -33.90 -1.53 -36.05
N HIS A 192 -32.75 -0.97 -36.40
CA HIS A 192 -32.51 -0.52 -37.77
C HIS A 192 -32.49 -1.71 -38.74
N GLU A 193 -31.78 -2.79 -38.42
CA GLU A 193 -31.75 -4.03 -39.20
C GLU A 193 -33.15 -4.62 -39.39
N LEU A 194 -33.95 -4.68 -38.33
CA LEU A 194 -35.33 -5.17 -38.43
C LEU A 194 -36.21 -4.29 -39.31
N ARG A 195 -36.07 -2.97 -39.26
CA ARG A 195 -36.81 -2.03 -40.12
C ARG A 195 -36.45 -2.23 -41.60
N GLU A 196 -35.19 -2.42 -41.91
CA GLU A 196 -34.75 -2.68 -43.28
C GLU A 196 -35.29 -4.03 -43.80
N ARG A 197 -35.25 -5.08 -43.00
CA ARG A 197 -35.84 -6.38 -43.34
C ARG A 197 -37.36 -6.29 -43.62
N LEU A 198 -38.10 -5.56 -42.80
CA LEU A 198 -39.54 -5.34 -43.00
C LEU A 198 -39.82 -4.52 -44.27
N ARG A 199 -39.00 -3.52 -44.59
CA ARG A 199 -39.14 -2.72 -45.80
C ARG A 199 -38.96 -3.57 -47.06
N HIS A 200 -38.03 -4.51 -47.08
CA HIS A 200 -37.82 -5.46 -48.15
C HIS A 200 -38.98 -6.46 -48.35
N LEU A 201 -39.67 -6.83 -47.27
CA LEU A 201 -40.80 -7.76 -47.32
C LEU A 201 -42.10 -7.11 -47.83
N VAL A 202 -42.24 -5.79 -47.75
CA VAL A 202 -43.45 -5.05 -48.18
C VAL A 202 -43.38 -4.64 -49.64
N HIS A 203 -42.23 -4.75 -50.32
CA HIS A 203 -42.03 -4.39 -51.73
C HIS A 203 -41.97 -5.60 -52.68
N HIS A 204 -42.39 -6.79 -52.23
CA HIS A 204 -42.69 -7.97 -53.01
C HIS A 204 -44.16 -8.35 -52.87
#